data_101f1152992627d6212cf800c5cafc15
#
_entry.id   101f1152992627d6212cf800c5cafc15
#
_cell.length_a   1.000
_cell.length_b   1.000
_cell.length_c   1.000
_cell.angle_alpha   90.00
_cell.angle_beta   90.00
_cell.angle_gamma   90.00
#
_symmetry.space_group_name_H-M   'P 1'
#
loop_
_entity.id
_entity.type
_entity.pdbx_description
1 polymer ?
#
loop_
_entity_poly.entity_id
_entity_poly.type
_entity_poly.pdbx_seq_one_letter_code
_entity_poly.pdbx_strand_id
1 'polypeptide(L)'
;MNPQIKCGLKSYATLARSLFGEELMSTTPLRVEHSKRTFEFFIRMSKEDESRSILQYRKLANNVMDIYHTEVPVEHQGKGVAKVLVNEAFRYATDNNLKILPTCTYVEKFAKEFASEDQKQIVLPLHSSI
;
A
#
# COMPACT_ATOMS: atom_id res chain seq x y z
N MET A 1 -11.56 16.06 4.85
CA MET A 1 -11.33 15.36 5.15
C MET A 1 -11.19 14.81 5.21
N ASN A 2 -11.12 14.65 4.78
CA ASN A 2 -10.89 13.81 4.86
C ASN A 2 -11.14 13.27 5.04
N PRO A 3 -11.21 13.53 4.81
CA PRO A 3 -11.40 12.71 5.01
C PRO A 3 -11.33 12.09 4.99
N GLN A 4 -10.99 11.92 4.69
CA GLN A 4 -10.78 11.18 4.75
C GLN A 4 -10.50 10.55 4.97
N ILE A 5 -10.38 10.75 5.00
CA ILE A 5 -10.17 10.09 5.21
C ILE A 5 -10.29 9.48 5.47
N LYS A 6 -9.61 9.64 5.02
CA LYS A 6 -9.71 8.70 5.55
C LYS A 6 -10.56 7.77 5.28
N CYS A 7 -10.61 7.41 4.31
CA CYS A 7 -11.73 6.74 4.51
C CYS A 7 -11.98 5.54 3.67
N GLY A 8 -11.32 5.29 2.59
CA GLY A 8 -11.51 4.09 1.81
C GLY A 8 -11.30 2.83 2.61
N LEU A 9 -10.28 2.85 3.43
CA LEU A 9 -9.99 1.70 4.25
C LEU A 9 -11.13 1.40 5.21
N LYS A 10 -11.71 2.43 5.79
CA LYS A 10 -12.83 2.23 6.69
C LYS A 10 -14.02 1.66 5.97
N SER A 11 -14.25 2.11 4.75
CA SER A 11 -15.41 1.66 4.02
C SER A 11 -15.40 0.18 3.79
N TYR A 12 -14.30 -0.34 3.32
CA TYR A 12 -14.36 -1.74 2.99
C TYR A 12 -14.23 -2.63 4.22
N ALA A 13 -13.65 -2.12 5.29
CA ALA A 13 -13.70 -2.86 6.54
C ALA A 13 -15.13 -2.99 7.03
N THR A 14 -15.88 -1.92 6.93
CA THR A 14 -17.28 -1.94 7.33
C THR A 14 -18.08 -2.89 6.47
N LEU A 15 -17.84 -2.82 5.17
CA LEU A 15 -18.55 -3.68 4.24
C LEU A 15 -18.30 -5.15 4.55
N ALA A 16 -17.06 -5.50 4.77
CA ALA A 16 -16.73 -6.88 5.08
C ALA A 16 -17.43 -7.34 6.34
N ARG A 17 -17.47 -6.48 7.34
CA ARG A 17 -18.12 -6.84 8.59
C ARG A 17 -19.59 -7.10 8.40
N SER A 18 -20.24 -6.30 7.58
CA SER A 18 -21.68 -6.49 7.38
C SER A 18 -21.99 -7.77 6.64
N LEU A 19 -21.07 -8.25 5.82
CA LEU A 19 -21.30 -9.47 5.07
C LEU A 19 -20.96 -10.73 5.86
N PHE A 20 -19.93 -10.66 6.69
CA PHE A 20 -19.43 -11.84 7.36
C PHE A 20 -19.10 -11.54 8.80
N GLY A 21 -20.09 -11.03 9.53
CA GLY A 21 -19.82 -10.54 10.87
C GLY A 21 -19.10 -11.54 11.76
N GLU A 22 -19.54 -12.78 11.77
CA GLU A 22 -18.94 -13.72 12.68
C GLU A 22 -17.53 -14.11 12.26
N GLU A 23 -17.28 -14.24 10.98
CA GLU A 23 -15.91 -14.57 10.57
C GLU A 23 -14.97 -13.43 10.86
N LEU A 24 -15.44 -12.23 10.69
CA LEU A 24 -14.58 -11.08 10.87
C LEU A 24 -14.31 -10.77 12.33
N MET A 25 -15.11 -11.31 13.20
CA MET A 25 -14.84 -11.10 14.61
C MET A 25 -13.53 -11.70 15.04
N SER A 26 -13.10 -12.75 14.37
CA SER A 26 -11.86 -13.40 14.72
C SER A 26 -10.67 -12.87 13.93
N THR A 27 -10.88 -11.95 13.00
CA THR A 27 -9.78 -11.42 12.20
C THR A 27 -9.66 -9.93 12.42
N THR A 28 -8.42 -9.47 12.49
CA THR A 28 -8.13 -8.06 12.63
C THR A 28 -7.92 -7.47 11.25
N PRO A 29 -8.65 -6.40 10.91
CA PRO A 29 -8.42 -5.77 9.61
C PRO A 29 -7.00 -5.26 9.52
N LEU A 30 -6.41 -5.37 8.34
CA LEU A 30 -5.09 -4.84 8.10
C LEU A 30 -5.16 -3.33 8.12
N ARG A 31 -4.33 -2.73 8.94
CA ARG A 31 -4.32 -1.29 9.08
C ARG A 31 -2.97 -0.76 8.66
N VAL A 32 -2.97 0.05 7.61
CA VAL A 32 -1.73 0.62 7.11
C VAL A 32 -1.45 1.91 7.86
N GLU A 33 -0.24 2.03 8.36
CA GLU A 33 0.25 3.26 8.95
C GLU A 33 1.29 3.86 8.02
N HIS A 34 1.40 5.17 8.04
CA HIS A 34 2.31 5.89 7.17
C HIS A 34 3.21 6.79 7.98
N SER A 35 4.50 6.56 7.92
CA SER A 35 5.46 7.43 8.55
C SER A 35 6.10 8.31 7.49
N LYS A 36 5.73 9.59 7.51
CA LYS A 36 6.34 10.54 6.57
C LYS A 36 7.75 10.89 6.96
N ARG A 37 8.11 10.61 8.19
CA ARG A 37 9.45 10.91 8.66
C ARG A 37 10.46 9.89 8.16
N THR A 38 10.06 8.63 8.12
CA THR A 38 10.95 7.59 7.64
C THR A 38 10.62 7.12 6.23
N PHE A 39 9.59 7.69 5.61
CA PHE A 39 9.20 7.36 4.24
C PHE A 39 8.83 5.90 4.09
N GLU A 40 7.90 5.45 4.93
CA GLU A 40 7.45 4.07 4.82
C GLU A 40 5.98 3.93 5.20
N PHE A 41 5.35 2.98 4.55
CA PHE A 41 4.04 2.49 4.96
C PHE A 41 4.26 1.15 5.63
N PHE A 42 3.51 0.86 6.68
CA PHE A 42 3.70 -0.40 7.36
C PHE A 42 2.42 -0.87 8.00
N ILE A 43 2.37 -2.19 8.24
CA ILE A 43 1.28 -2.84 8.94
C ILE A 43 1.89 -3.64 10.07
N ARG A 44 1.42 -3.40 11.28
CA ARG A 44 1.84 -4.20 12.42
C ARG A 44 1.13 -5.53 12.35
N MET A 45 1.91 -6.60 12.32
CA MET A 45 1.33 -7.91 12.09
C MET A 45 0.89 -8.59 13.38
N SER A 46 1.46 -8.21 14.52
CA SER A 46 1.16 -8.82 15.78
C SER A 46 1.38 -7.81 16.90
N LYS A 47 0.58 -7.92 17.94
CA LYS A 47 0.79 -7.08 19.11
C LYS A 47 1.94 -7.57 19.97
N GLU A 48 2.22 -8.86 19.90
CA GLU A 48 3.20 -9.45 20.80
C GLU A 48 4.61 -9.36 20.28
N ASP A 49 4.79 -9.36 18.99
CA ASP A 49 6.12 -9.19 18.45
C ASP A 49 6.14 -7.93 17.62
N GLU A 50 7.32 -7.54 17.22
CA GLU A 50 7.48 -6.31 16.51
C GLU A 50 7.51 -6.50 15.00
N SER A 51 7.02 -7.65 14.54
CA SER A 51 7.06 -7.89 13.12
C SER A 51 6.11 -6.95 12.40
N ARG A 52 6.58 -6.44 11.30
CA ARG A 52 5.82 -5.50 10.48
C ARG A 52 6.01 -5.87 9.04
N SER A 53 4.97 -5.63 8.26
CA SER A 53 5.09 -5.62 6.81
C SER A 53 5.33 -4.17 6.40
N ILE A 54 6.29 -3.93 5.52
CA ILE A 54 6.69 -2.58 5.20
C ILE A 54 6.79 -2.36 3.71
N LEU A 55 6.58 -1.10 3.33
CA LEU A 55 6.84 -0.60 1.99
C LEU A 55 7.61 0.68 2.15
N GLN A 56 8.78 0.76 1.54
CA GLN A 56 9.66 1.91 1.68
C GLN A 56 9.77 2.66 0.37
N TYR A 57 9.85 3.98 0.47
CA TYR A 57 9.92 4.82 -0.72
C TYR A 57 10.85 5.99 -0.48
N ARG A 58 11.21 6.65 -1.58
CA ARG A 58 11.98 7.88 -1.57
C ARG A 58 11.19 8.93 -2.32
N LYS A 59 11.35 10.17 -1.90
CA LYS A 59 10.75 11.28 -2.63
C LYS A 59 11.82 11.88 -3.52
N LEU A 60 11.57 11.83 -4.81
CA LEU A 60 12.49 12.36 -5.80
C LEU A 60 11.97 13.70 -6.31
N ALA A 61 12.77 14.36 -7.12
CA ALA A 61 12.37 15.60 -7.75
C ALA A 61 11.18 15.40 -8.67
N ASN A 62 10.48 16.48 -8.96
CA ASN A 62 9.36 16.48 -9.91
C ASN A 62 8.18 15.64 -9.43
N ASN A 63 7.97 15.60 -8.11
CA ASN A 63 6.81 14.92 -7.52
C ASN A 63 6.79 13.44 -7.88
N VAL A 64 7.93 12.78 -7.72
CA VAL A 64 8.04 11.35 -7.99
C VAL A 64 8.26 10.63 -6.68
N MET A 65 7.52 9.56 -6.50
CA MET A 65 7.64 8.66 -5.35
C MET A 65 8.26 7.36 -5.84
N ASP A 66 9.49 7.11 -5.42
CA ASP A 66 10.23 5.94 -5.84
C ASP A 66 10.03 4.84 -4.81
N ILE A 67 9.19 3.86 -5.13
CA ILE A 67 8.95 2.74 -4.21
C ILE A 67 9.99 1.68 -4.52
N TYR A 68 10.94 1.50 -3.60
CA TYR A 68 12.09 0.66 -3.90
C TYR A 68 12.11 -0.64 -3.12
N HIS A 69 11.24 -0.81 -2.11
CA HIS A 69 11.32 -2.03 -1.30
C HIS A 69 9.97 -2.32 -0.65
N THR A 70 9.56 -3.59 -0.69
CA THR A 70 8.45 -4.09 0.11
C THR A 70 8.91 -5.38 0.79
N GLU A 71 8.39 -5.59 1.99
CA GLU A 71 8.78 -6.78 2.75
C GLU A 71 7.60 -7.23 3.59
N VAL A 72 7.29 -8.53 3.53
CA VAL A 72 6.25 -9.15 4.35
C VAL A 72 6.89 -10.34 5.06
N PRO A 73 6.75 -10.46 6.38
CA PRO A 73 7.29 -11.63 7.09
C PRO A 73 6.79 -12.92 6.48
N VAL A 74 7.64 -13.93 6.50
CA VAL A 74 7.36 -15.19 5.80
C VAL A 74 6.03 -15.78 6.23
N GLU A 75 5.72 -15.72 7.52
CA GLU A 75 4.50 -16.34 8.03
C GLU A 75 3.24 -15.59 7.59
N HIS A 76 3.38 -14.41 7.02
CA HIS A 76 2.24 -13.63 6.56
C HIS A 76 2.20 -13.48 5.04
N GLN A 77 3.09 -14.12 4.33
CA GLN A 77 3.10 -14.04 2.88
C GLN A 77 1.93 -14.84 2.31
N GLY A 78 1.51 -14.47 1.12
CA GLY A 78 0.42 -15.16 0.47
C GLY A 78 -0.96 -14.74 0.94
N LYS A 79 -1.05 -13.73 1.78
CA LYS A 79 -2.33 -13.27 2.32
C LYS A 79 -2.75 -11.91 1.80
N GLY A 80 -2.07 -11.41 0.78
CA GLY A 80 -2.44 -10.13 0.19
C GLY A 80 -1.94 -8.91 0.95
N VAL A 81 -1.02 -9.09 1.89
CA VAL A 81 -0.56 -7.97 2.71
C VAL A 81 0.20 -6.95 1.86
N ALA A 82 1.09 -7.43 1.00
CA ALA A 82 1.86 -6.51 0.15
C ALA A 82 0.94 -5.71 -0.76
N LYS A 83 -0.11 -6.35 -1.26
CA LYS A 83 -1.06 -5.66 -2.13
C LYS A 83 -1.76 -4.52 -1.38
N VAL A 84 -2.11 -4.74 -0.12
CA VAL A 84 -2.73 -3.69 0.68
C VAL A 84 -1.77 -2.51 0.85
N LEU A 85 -0.51 -2.80 1.12
CA LEU A 85 0.49 -1.74 1.25
C LEU A 85 0.65 -0.94 -0.03
N VAL A 86 0.74 -1.64 -1.16
CA VAL A 86 0.93 -0.96 -2.44
C VAL A 86 -0.29 -0.12 -2.80
N ASN A 87 -1.49 -0.66 -2.56
CA ASN A 87 -2.70 0.11 -2.83
C ASN A 87 -2.73 1.39 -2.01
N GLU A 88 -2.33 1.33 -0.76
CA GLU A 88 -2.32 2.52 0.07
C GLU A 88 -1.28 3.53 -0.42
N ALA A 89 -0.12 3.06 -0.84
CA ALA A 89 0.89 3.95 -1.40
C ALA A 89 0.38 4.63 -2.67
N PHE A 90 -0.31 3.88 -3.52
CA PHE A 90 -0.88 4.46 -4.73
C PHE A 90 -1.95 5.49 -4.41
N ARG A 91 -2.77 5.21 -3.40
CA ARG A 91 -3.79 6.17 -2.99
C ARG A 91 -3.15 7.46 -2.48
N TYR A 92 -2.11 7.32 -1.66
CA TYR A 92 -1.40 8.49 -1.17
C TYR A 92 -0.79 9.29 -2.32
N ALA A 93 -0.19 8.59 -3.28
CA ALA A 93 0.42 9.27 -4.43
C ALA A 93 -0.63 10.02 -5.24
N THR A 94 -1.77 9.38 -5.47
CA THR A 94 -2.85 10.04 -6.21
C THR A 94 -3.34 11.27 -5.48
N ASP A 95 -3.55 11.17 -4.18
CA ASP A 95 -4.06 12.28 -3.40
C ASP A 95 -3.09 13.45 -3.35
N ASN A 96 -1.81 13.17 -3.52
CA ASN A 96 -0.77 14.20 -3.42
C ASN A 96 -0.15 14.55 -4.77
N ASN A 97 -0.74 14.09 -5.85
CA ASN A 97 -0.30 14.39 -7.21
C ASN A 97 1.13 13.95 -7.46
N LEU A 98 1.46 12.77 -6.97
CA LEU A 98 2.77 12.18 -7.18
C LEU A 98 2.69 11.12 -8.27
N LYS A 99 3.80 10.95 -8.99
CA LYS A 99 3.96 9.81 -9.88
C LYS A 99 4.74 8.74 -9.15
N ILE A 100 4.55 7.50 -9.54
CA ILE A 100 5.21 6.38 -8.89
C ILE A 100 6.24 5.78 -9.82
N LEU A 101 7.47 5.67 -9.32
CA LEU A 101 8.52 4.94 -9.99
C LEU A 101 8.59 3.56 -9.34
N PRO A 102 8.24 2.49 -10.07
CA PRO A 102 8.13 1.17 -9.46
C PRO A 102 9.46 0.43 -9.49
N THR A 103 10.41 0.91 -8.70
CA THR A 103 11.75 0.29 -8.64
C THR A 103 11.67 -1.10 -8.04
N CYS A 104 10.82 -1.29 -7.03
CA CYS A 104 10.63 -2.59 -6.42
C CYS A 104 9.95 -3.53 -7.41
N THR A 105 10.48 -4.74 -7.56
CA THR A 105 9.94 -5.70 -8.54
C THR A 105 8.49 -6.06 -8.23
N TYR A 106 8.12 -6.13 -6.96
CA TYR A 106 6.73 -6.43 -6.63
C TYR A 106 5.81 -5.30 -7.08
N VAL A 107 6.23 -4.05 -6.88
CA VAL A 107 5.41 -2.91 -7.28
C VAL A 107 5.29 -2.85 -8.80
N GLU A 108 6.37 -3.18 -9.50
CA GLU A 108 6.29 -3.24 -10.95
C GLU A 108 5.29 -4.30 -11.41
N LYS A 109 5.31 -5.46 -10.78
CA LYS A 109 4.36 -6.51 -11.09
C LYS A 109 2.94 -6.08 -10.78
N PHE A 110 2.75 -5.45 -9.62
CA PHE A 110 1.44 -4.93 -9.24
C PHE A 110 0.91 -3.98 -10.31
N ALA A 111 1.77 -3.08 -10.76
CA ALA A 111 1.35 -2.09 -11.74
C ALA A 111 0.91 -2.74 -13.05
N LYS A 112 1.53 -3.84 -13.42
CA LYS A 112 1.19 -4.51 -14.66
C LYS A 112 -0.03 -5.40 -14.54
N GLU A 113 -0.20 -6.07 -13.40
CA GLU A 113 -1.18 -7.14 -13.30
C GLU A 113 -2.41 -6.78 -12.47
N PHE A 114 -2.28 -5.88 -11.51
CA PHE A 114 -3.35 -5.64 -10.56
C PHE A 114 -3.86 -4.21 -10.53
N ALA A 115 -3.10 -3.27 -11.06
CA ALA A 115 -3.46 -1.86 -10.95
C ALA A 115 -4.65 -1.55 -11.83
N SER A 116 -5.51 -0.65 -11.33
CA SER A 116 -6.61 -0.13 -12.13
C SER A 116 -6.05 0.82 -13.19
N GLU A 117 -6.90 1.20 -14.14
CA GLU A 117 -6.48 2.14 -15.17
C GLU A 117 -6.03 3.46 -14.57
N ASP A 118 -6.76 3.94 -13.56
CA ASP A 118 -6.38 5.18 -12.90
C ASP A 118 -5.02 5.04 -12.23
N GLN A 119 -4.78 3.91 -11.59
CA GLN A 119 -3.50 3.68 -10.95
C GLN A 119 -2.37 3.61 -11.96
N LYS A 120 -2.62 2.98 -13.10
CA LYS A 120 -1.58 2.87 -14.11
C LYS A 120 -1.14 4.22 -14.65
N GLN A 121 -2.04 5.20 -14.64
CA GLN A 121 -1.73 6.50 -15.19
C GLN A 121 -0.66 7.24 -14.41
N ILE A 122 -0.47 6.92 -13.14
CA ILE A 122 0.54 7.60 -12.34
C ILE A 122 1.85 6.82 -12.26
N VAL A 123 1.93 5.67 -12.92
CA VAL A 123 3.14 4.86 -12.88
C VAL A 123 4.07 5.27 -14.01
N LEU A 124 5.34 5.50 -13.65
CA LEU A 124 6.36 5.86 -14.62
C LEU A 124 7.04 4.61 -15.13
N PRO A 125 7.43 4.59 -16.40
CA PRO A 125 8.19 3.45 -16.92
C PRO A 125 9.62 3.45 -16.37
N LEU A 126 10.12 2.28 -16.02
CA LEU A 126 11.46 2.18 -15.45
C LEU A 126 12.54 2.49 -16.47
N HIS A 127 12.27 2.19 -17.73
CA HIS A 127 13.28 2.34 -18.77
C HIS A 127 12.96 3.48 -19.72
N SER A 128 12.33 4.50 -19.21
CA SER A 128 11.88 5.59 -20.09
C SER A 128 13.05 6.38 -20.64
N SER A 129 14.17 6.32 -19.98
CA SER A 129 15.32 7.09 -20.43
C SER A 129 16.06 6.46 -21.60
N ILE A 130 15.71 5.26 -21.93
CA ILE A 130 16.43 4.54 -22.99
C ILE A 130 15.91 4.89 -24.36
#